data_8f35835df303d9c1f75328d211f519db
#
_entry.id   8f35835df303d9c1f75328d211f519db
#
_cell.length_a   1.000
_cell.length_b   1.000
_cell.length_c   1.000
_cell.angle_alpha   90.00
_cell.angle_beta   90.00
_cell.angle_gamma   90.00
#
_symmetry.space_group_name_H-M   'P 1'
#
loop_
_entity.id
_entity.type
_entity.pdbx_description
1 polymer ?
#
loop_
_entity_poly.entity_id
_entity_poly.type
_entity_poly.pdbx_seq_one_letter_code
_entity_poly.pdbx_strand_id
1 'polypeptide(L)'
;MRFFGYFKGMPYEDSDDDFDDYRQFRNTISREAIIRHIESIPPALACIESRDIFTGERLVAGLYIDGDFRFPYEFLHYYENYDIGIPPDYEAYLKQIGVG
;
A
#
# COMPACT_ATOMS: atom_id res chain seq x y z
N MET A 1 11.45 4.14 -10.79
CA MET A 1 10.44 3.23 -10.24
C MET A 1 10.62 3.14 -8.73
N ARG A 2 9.57 3.41 -7.98
CA ARG A 2 9.63 3.44 -6.52
C ARG A 2 8.67 2.42 -5.95
N PHE A 3 9.17 1.58 -5.04
CA PHE A 3 8.38 0.52 -4.39
C PHE A 3 8.12 0.90 -2.94
N PHE A 4 6.93 0.58 -2.44
CA PHE A 4 6.62 0.72 -1.01
C PHE A 4 5.54 -0.28 -0.60
N GLY A 5 5.37 -0.45 0.72
CA GLY A 5 4.31 -1.31 1.25
C GLY A 5 4.61 -2.80 1.21
N TYR A 6 5.84 -3.18 0.90
CA TYR A 6 6.28 -4.58 0.90
C TYR A 6 6.81 -4.90 2.30
N PHE A 7 5.91 -5.21 3.21
CA PHE A 7 6.23 -5.44 4.61
C PHE A 7 6.93 -6.77 4.82
N LYS A 8 7.83 -6.83 5.79
CA LYS A 8 8.46 -8.07 6.23
C LYS A 8 7.38 -9.09 6.57
N GLY A 9 7.54 -10.32 6.08
CA GLY A 9 6.56 -11.38 6.26
C GLY A 9 5.63 -11.60 5.08
N MET A 10 5.59 -10.67 4.12
CA MET A 10 4.81 -10.84 2.89
C MET A 10 5.51 -11.80 1.93
N PRO A 11 4.75 -12.44 1.00
CA PRO A 11 5.31 -13.51 0.15
C PRO A 11 6.04 -12.98 -1.10
N TYR A 12 6.61 -11.79 -1.02
CA TYR A 12 7.36 -11.20 -2.13
C TYR A 12 8.86 -11.20 -1.83
N GLU A 13 9.67 -11.24 -2.88
CA GLU A 13 11.11 -11.41 -2.75
C GLU A 13 11.78 -10.30 -1.95
N ASP A 14 11.39 -9.05 -2.19
CA ASP A 14 11.98 -7.88 -1.54
C ASP A 14 11.09 -7.29 -0.44
N SER A 15 10.38 -8.15 0.31
CA SER A 15 9.50 -7.71 1.40
C SER A 15 10.32 -7.41 2.65
N ASP A 16 10.92 -6.23 2.68
CA ASP A 16 11.81 -5.82 3.78
C ASP A 16 11.42 -4.49 4.45
N ASP A 17 10.28 -3.92 4.08
CA ASP A 17 9.78 -2.72 4.75
C ASP A 17 9.34 -3.04 6.16
N ASP A 18 9.69 -2.15 7.10
CA ASP A 18 9.25 -2.27 8.47
C ASP A 18 7.86 -1.66 8.62
N PHE A 19 6.89 -2.48 9.03
CA PHE A 19 5.51 -2.02 9.22
C PHE A 19 5.43 -0.87 10.23
N ASP A 20 6.27 -0.88 11.27
CA ASP A 20 6.26 0.16 12.29
C ASP A 20 6.65 1.53 11.75
N ASP A 21 7.47 1.59 10.69
CA ASP A 21 7.79 2.86 10.04
C ASP A 21 6.53 3.51 9.48
N TYR A 22 5.61 2.71 8.94
CA TYR A 22 4.36 3.21 8.36
C TYR A 22 3.38 3.70 9.42
N ARG A 23 3.49 3.24 10.65
CA ARG A 23 2.69 3.75 11.77
C ARG A 23 3.03 5.18 12.13
N GLN A 24 4.21 5.63 11.73
CA GLN A 24 4.69 6.98 12.02
C GLN A 24 4.34 7.98 10.93
N PHE A 25 3.93 7.52 9.75
CA PHE A 25 3.54 8.43 8.69
C PHE A 25 2.24 9.14 9.03
N ARG A 26 2.25 10.47 8.88
CA ARG A 26 1.07 11.31 9.09
C ARG A 26 0.82 12.10 7.82
N ASN A 27 -0.35 11.92 7.25
CA ASN A 27 -0.69 12.48 5.97
C ASN A 27 -1.72 13.60 6.14
N THR A 28 -1.69 14.59 5.26
CA THR A 28 -2.66 15.68 5.23
C THR A 28 -3.83 15.37 4.31
N ILE A 29 -3.65 14.49 3.34
CA ILE A 29 -4.75 13.99 2.52
C ILE A 29 -5.60 13.06 3.38
N SER A 30 -6.93 13.17 3.31
CA SER A 30 -7.81 12.32 4.09
C SER A 30 -7.67 10.84 3.72
N ARG A 31 -7.88 9.96 4.69
CA ARG A 31 -7.84 8.51 4.44
C ARG A 31 -8.86 8.12 3.38
N GLU A 32 -10.05 8.72 3.41
CA GLU A 32 -11.10 8.42 2.43
C GLU A 32 -10.67 8.76 1.01
N ALA A 33 -10.00 9.90 0.81
CA ALA A 33 -9.52 10.30 -0.50
C ALA A 33 -8.44 9.36 -1.01
N ILE A 34 -7.52 8.93 -0.11
CA ILE A 34 -6.45 8.00 -0.46
C ILE A 34 -7.05 6.64 -0.84
N ILE A 35 -7.96 6.11 -0.03
CA ILE A 35 -8.60 4.82 -0.30
C ILE A 35 -9.35 4.86 -1.63
N ARG A 36 -10.13 5.91 -1.85
CA ARG A 36 -10.88 6.07 -3.10
C ARG A 36 -9.97 6.12 -4.31
N HIS A 37 -8.85 6.82 -4.19
CA HIS A 37 -7.87 6.90 -5.27
C HIS A 37 -7.27 5.51 -5.57
N ILE A 38 -6.81 4.80 -4.55
CA ILE A 38 -6.21 3.47 -4.73
C ILE A 38 -7.23 2.49 -5.34
N GLU A 39 -8.47 2.53 -4.85
CA GLU A 39 -9.54 1.68 -5.40
C GLU A 39 -9.82 1.95 -6.88
N SER A 40 -9.50 3.14 -7.37
CA SER A 40 -9.67 3.49 -8.77
C SER A 40 -8.59 2.92 -9.69
N ILE A 41 -7.49 2.41 -9.12
CA ILE A 41 -6.38 1.85 -9.91
C ILE A 41 -6.70 0.40 -10.28
N PRO A 42 -6.68 0.05 -11.58
CA PRO A 42 -6.90 -1.35 -11.94
C PRO A 42 -5.71 -2.21 -11.47
N PRO A 43 -5.97 -3.24 -10.62
CA PRO A 43 -4.88 -4.05 -10.08
C PRO A 43 -4.41 -5.10 -11.08
N ALA A 44 -3.10 -5.44 -11.01
CA ALA A 44 -2.55 -6.62 -11.65
C ALA A 44 -2.51 -7.71 -10.57
N LEU A 45 -3.35 -8.74 -10.72
CA LEU A 45 -3.46 -9.80 -9.72
C LEU A 45 -2.39 -10.87 -9.95
N ALA A 46 -1.94 -11.52 -8.87
CA ALA A 46 -0.92 -12.55 -8.90
C ALA A 46 -1.50 -13.90 -8.49
N CYS A 47 -0.87 -14.98 -8.96
CA CYS A 47 -1.28 -16.36 -8.65
C CYS A 47 -0.53 -16.93 -7.44
N ILE A 48 -0.17 -16.08 -6.50
CA ILE A 48 0.50 -16.52 -5.26
C ILE A 48 -0.44 -16.33 -4.07
N GLU A 49 -0.28 -17.15 -3.05
CA GLU A 49 -1.06 -17.01 -1.84
C GLU A 49 -0.47 -15.88 -0.99
N SER A 50 -1.34 -15.02 -0.47
CA SER A 50 -0.95 -13.97 0.45
C SER A 50 -1.82 -14.04 1.70
N ARG A 51 -1.25 -13.61 2.84
CA ARG A 51 -1.94 -13.59 4.12
C ARG A 51 -1.55 -12.33 4.88
N ASP A 52 -2.49 -11.86 5.70
CA ASP A 52 -2.19 -10.80 6.66
C ASP A 52 -1.06 -11.27 7.58
N ILE A 53 0.01 -10.47 7.67
CA ILE A 53 1.21 -10.85 8.41
C ILE A 53 0.98 -10.93 9.93
N PHE A 54 -0.13 -10.40 10.42
CA PHE A 54 -0.48 -10.40 11.85
C PHE A 54 -1.53 -11.46 12.18
N THR A 55 -2.55 -11.61 11.34
CA THR A 55 -3.72 -12.44 11.64
C THR A 55 -3.75 -13.76 10.87
N GLY A 56 -3.00 -13.85 9.78
CA GLY A 56 -3.05 -15.01 8.90
C GLY A 56 -4.27 -15.06 7.97
N GLU A 57 -5.10 -14.02 7.97
CA GLU A 57 -6.24 -13.92 7.07
C GLU A 57 -5.78 -13.99 5.61
N ARG A 58 -6.50 -14.73 4.78
CA ARG A 58 -6.17 -14.85 3.35
C ARG A 58 -6.47 -13.55 2.63
N LEU A 59 -5.51 -13.10 1.82
CA LEU A 59 -5.60 -11.88 1.04
C LEU A 59 -5.33 -12.19 -0.43
N VAL A 60 -5.89 -11.36 -1.31
CA VAL A 60 -5.58 -11.43 -2.74
C VAL A 60 -4.24 -10.77 -2.96
N ALA A 61 -3.31 -11.49 -3.57
CA ALA A 61 -2.00 -10.97 -3.93
C ALA A 61 -2.05 -10.23 -5.27
N GLY A 62 -1.19 -9.23 -5.42
CA GLY A 62 -1.12 -8.49 -6.66
C GLY A 62 -0.30 -7.24 -6.54
N LEU A 63 -0.43 -6.38 -7.56
CA LEU A 63 0.37 -5.18 -7.73
C LEU A 63 -0.51 -4.03 -8.16
N TYR A 64 -0.31 -2.87 -7.53
CA TYR A 64 -0.78 -1.59 -8.04
C TYR A 64 0.38 -0.85 -8.71
N ILE A 65 0.11 -0.25 -9.85
CA ILE A 65 1.04 0.64 -10.54
C ILE A 65 0.39 2.01 -10.60
N ASP A 66 1.02 2.99 -9.95
CA ASP A 66 0.49 4.36 -9.89
C ASP A 66 1.63 5.35 -10.20
N GLY A 67 1.67 5.82 -11.45
CA GLY A 67 2.76 6.65 -11.91
C GLY A 67 4.09 5.92 -11.79
N ASP A 68 5.03 6.53 -11.07
CA ASP A 68 6.34 5.92 -10.80
C ASP A 68 6.35 4.98 -9.61
N PHE A 69 5.19 4.81 -8.94
CA PHE A 69 5.08 4.02 -7.71
C PHE A 69 4.53 2.63 -7.99
N ARG A 70 5.04 1.67 -7.22
CA ARG A 70 4.62 0.27 -7.24
C ARG A 70 4.41 -0.18 -5.80
N PHE A 71 3.25 -0.77 -5.52
CA PHE A 71 2.98 -1.30 -4.18
C PHE A 71 2.06 -2.50 -4.28
N PRO A 72 2.10 -3.40 -3.27
CA PRO A 72 1.32 -4.63 -3.36
C PRO A 72 -0.18 -4.33 -3.26
N TYR A 73 -0.98 -5.18 -3.91
CA TYR A 73 -2.43 -5.08 -3.84
C TYR A 73 -2.92 -5.14 -2.39
N GLU A 74 -2.25 -5.93 -1.56
CA GLU A 74 -2.58 -6.09 -0.14
C GLU A 74 -2.37 -4.82 0.69
N PHE A 75 -1.61 -3.84 0.18
CA PHE A 75 -1.36 -2.61 0.93
C PHE A 75 -2.66 -1.93 1.35
N LEU A 76 -3.66 -1.93 0.48
CA LEU A 76 -4.95 -1.31 0.80
C LEU A 76 -5.60 -1.98 2.00
N HIS A 77 -5.52 -3.31 2.11
CA HIS A 77 -6.02 -4.04 3.28
C HIS A 77 -5.36 -3.54 4.57
N TYR A 78 -4.03 -3.40 4.57
CA TYR A 78 -3.32 -2.90 5.75
C TYR A 78 -3.67 -1.46 6.05
N TYR A 79 -3.78 -0.63 5.02
CA TYR A 79 -4.12 0.77 5.18
C TYR A 79 -5.53 0.96 5.76
N GLU A 80 -6.49 0.14 5.34
CA GLU A 80 -7.87 0.21 5.82
C GLU A 80 -8.05 -0.33 7.23
N ASN A 81 -7.26 -1.33 7.63
CA ASN A 81 -7.48 -2.08 8.85
C ASN A 81 -6.50 -1.76 9.98
N TYR A 82 -5.43 -1.04 9.69
CA TYR A 82 -4.41 -0.69 10.68
C TYR A 82 -4.15 0.81 10.65
N ASP A 83 -3.63 1.33 11.78
CA ASP A 83 -3.32 2.77 11.89
C ASP A 83 -1.94 3.05 11.30
N ILE A 84 -1.89 3.09 9.98
CA ILE A 84 -0.69 3.42 9.23
C ILE A 84 -0.99 4.55 8.23
N GLY A 85 0.05 5.19 7.74
CA GLY A 85 -0.03 6.18 6.68
C GLY A 85 0.65 5.71 5.40
N ILE A 86 0.61 6.56 4.37
CA ILE A 86 1.37 6.35 3.14
C ILE A 86 2.70 7.09 3.22
N PRO A 87 3.74 6.64 2.49
CA PRO A 87 5.02 7.33 2.48
C PRO A 87 4.88 8.78 2.01
N PRO A 88 5.70 9.69 2.57
CA PRO A 88 5.61 11.11 2.22
C PRO A 88 5.82 11.43 0.74
N ASP A 89 6.67 10.67 0.06
CA ASP A 89 6.91 10.88 -1.37
C ASP A 89 5.70 10.45 -2.22
N TYR A 90 5.02 9.38 -1.83
CA TYR A 90 3.77 8.99 -2.49
C TYR A 90 2.68 10.03 -2.23
N GLU A 91 2.58 10.55 -1.02
CA GLU A 91 1.63 11.62 -0.72
C GLU A 91 1.90 12.86 -1.56
N ALA A 92 3.17 13.24 -1.73
CA ALA A 92 3.55 14.38 -2.55
C ALA A 92 3.10 14.17 -4.02
N TYR A 93 3.27 12.95 -4.53
CA TYR A 93 2.80 12.59 -5.87
C TYR A 93 1.28 12.71 -5.95
N LEU A 94 0.54 12.20 -4.97
CA LEU A 94 -0.92 12.28 -4.97
C LEU A 94 -1.41 13.73 -4.97
N LYS A 95 -0.77 14.61 -4.21
CA LYS A 95 -1.09 16.04 -4.22
C LYS A 95 -0.84 16.64 -5.60
N GLN A 96 0.25 16.23 -6.24
CA GLN A 96 0.62 16.73 -7.55
C GLN A 96 -0.41 16.36 -8.62
N ILE A 97 -1.04 15.20 -8.52
CA ILE A 97 -2.07 14.75 -9.47
C ILE A 97 -3.49 15.15 -9.03
N GLY A 98 -3.63 15.90 -7.95
CA GLY A 98 -4.90 16.47 -7.53
C GLY A 98 -5.75 15.60 -6.62
N VAL A 99 -5.17 14.62 -5.93
CA VAL A 99 -5.88 13.82 -4.94
C VAL A 99 -5.99 14.61 -3.64
N GLY A 100 -7.20 14.69 -3.10
CA GLY A 100 -7.44 15.34 -1.82
C GLY A 100 -8.35 16.55 -1.85
#